data_a0e2b839bdae9baf5ca64e3766b306f8
#
_entry.id   a0e2b839bdae9baf5ca64e3766b306f8
#
_cell.length_a   1.000
_cell.length_b   1.000
_cell.length_c   1.000
_cell.angle_alpha   90.00
_cell.angle_beta   90.00
_cell.angle_gamma   90.00
#
_symmetry.space_group_name_H-M   'P 1'
#
loop_
_entity.id
_entity.type
_entity.pdbx_description
1 polymer ?
#
loop_
_entity_poly.entity_id
_entity_poly.type
_entity_poly.pdbx_seq_one_letter_code
_entity_poly.pdbx_strand_id
1 'polypeptide(L)'
;PIRFHKDNKRVYIQTNKGDSDLIELALMDAETGAVTKVEKDPLGKVDLGAVSFSEISKEIVATTYVDDKPRVYFKDKDFERIYNTIKNRLGDREINFQSSTRDESKWIVSTTSDTDPGTVWLFDRKSGNLQTLYQIREKLNRSVLSPMKVIRYKSSDGLEIPAYLTIPKGSDGKNLPLVVFPHGGPWARDYWGYSTYAQFLANRGYAVLQPNFRGSTGYGKKFLNAGNNEWGQKMQDDITWGVRYLVEQGIADPKRVGIMGGSYGGYATLAGVTFTPDLYSAAVAIVAPSNLKTLLESIPPYWEAVRVVFYKRMGNPNTPEGLEQMRRQSPLSYADRIKTPLMVVQGANDPRVNKRESDQIVAALASRNYPVEYLVAPDEGHGFARPVNNMAMIAAAERFLAKHLGGRFQESMTPEVAKRLMEITVDPKTVKSASSNTNTAPAVNLSGKWLFTINAGGQSHVIRIEITQNGNTFTGKSESELGTGTIVDGKVAGRDFTAILRAEIQGQTIDITVEGSAETDSMKGQFSSPAIGNLPFTASRDN
;
A
#
# COMPACT_ATOMS: atom_id res chain seq x y z
N PRO A 1 -20.57 -2.17 7.59
CA PRO A 1 -21.79 -2.94 7.28
C PRO A 1 -21.58 -3.82 6.06
N ILE A 2 -22.26 -4.98 6.03
CA ILE A 2 -22.24 -5.90 4.88
C ILE A 2 -23.53 -5.68 4.06
N ARG A 3 -24.69 -5.86 4.73
CA ARG A 3 -25.99 -5.79 4.09
C ARG A 3 -27.09 -5.55 5.14
N PHE A 4 -28.15 -4.81 4.79
CA PHE A 4 -29.37 -4.79 5.61
C PHE A 4 -30.02 -6.18 5.67
N HIS A 5 -30.46 -6.56 6.86
CA HIS A 5 -31.29 -7.72 7.07
C HIS A 5 -32.68 -7.52 6.41
N LYS A 6 -33.37 -8.60 6.05
CA LYS A 6 -34.67 -8.55 5.37
C LYS A 6 -35.78 -7.80 6.12
N ASP A 7 -35.63 -7.62 7.44
CA ASP A 7 -36.58 -6.85 8.25
C ASP A 7 -36.43 -5.33 8.12
N ASN A 8 -35.39 -4.84 7.42
CA ASN A 8 -35.03 -3.42 7.27
C ASN A 8 -34.80 -2.66 8.57
N LYS A 9 -34.63 -3.36 9.70
CA LYS A 9 -34.35 -2.79 11.04
C LYS A 9 -32.92 -3.08 11.49
N ARG A 10 -32.34 -4.17 11.02
CA ARG A 10 -31.02 -4.63 11.42
C ARG A 10 -30.07 -4.65 10.21
N VAL A 11 -28.77 -4.61 10.51
CA VAL A 11 -27.72 -4.65 9.49
C VAL A 11 -26.68 -5.69 9.87
N TYR A 12 -26.29 -6.55 8.93
CA TYR A 12 -25.15 -7.42 9.09
C TYR A 12 -23.85 -6.61 9.06
N ILE A 13 -23.00 -6.85 10.04
CA ILE A 13 -21.71 -6.19 10.20
C ILE A 13 -20.61 -7.23 10.42
N GLN A 14 -19.39 -6.84 10.07
CA GLN A 14 -18.16 -7.51 10.49
C GLN A 14 -17.58 -6.74 11.67
N THR A 15 -17.26 -7.44 12.76
CA THR A 15 -16.72 -6.79 13.96
C THR A 15 -15.86 -7.72 14.79
N ASN A 16 -14.81 -7.17 15.39
CA ASN A 16 -14.06 -7.78 16.48
C ASN A 16 -14.00 -6.84 17.70
N LYS A 17 -15.01 -5.97 17.85
CA LYS A 17 -15.10 -5.04 18.98
C LYS A 17 -15.13 -5.78 20.31
N GLY A 18 -14.49 -5.23 21.33
CA GLY A 18 -14.37 -5.86 22.65
C GLY A 18 -13.28 -6.93 22.68
N ASP A 19 -13.54 -8.04 23.36
CA ASP A 19 -12.56 -9.10 23.65
C ASP A 19 -12.36 -10.11 22.51
N SER A 20 -13.15 -10.00 21.43
CA SER A 20 -12.98 -10.87 20.27
C SER A 20 -11.68 -10.59 19.55
N ASP A 21 -10.87 -11.63 19.31
CA ASP A 21 -9.67 -11.54 18.49
C ASP A 21 -10.02 -11.54 17.02
N LEU A 22 -10.85 -12.49 16.59
CA LEU A 22 -11.23 -12.64 15.18
C LEU A 22 -12.40 -11.71 14.83
N ILE A 23 -12.41 -11.26 13.57
CA ILE A 23 -13.59 -10.60 12.99
C ILE A 23 -14.69 -11.64 12.84
N GLU A 24 -15.84 -11.37 13.43
CA GLU A 24 -17.04 -12.20 13.45
C GLU A 24 -18.15 -11.55 12.64
N LEU A 25 -19.11 -12.37 12.19
CA LEU A 25 -20.38 -11.91 11.67
C LEU A 25 -21.30 -11.54 12.83
N ALA A 26 -21.85 -10.36 12.78
CA ALA A 26 -22.83 -9.91 13.76
C ALA A 26 -24.00 -9.20 13.10
N LEU A 27 -25.09 -9.08 13.83
CA LEU A 27 -26.29 -8.37 13.43
C LEU A 27 -26.49 -7.20 14.39
N MET A 28 -26.50 -6.00 13.86
CA MET A 28 -26.66 -4.75 14.63
C MET A 28 -28.04 -4.18 14.39
N ASP A 29 -28.74 -3.85 15.44
CA ASP A 29 -29.97 -3.05 15.37
C ASP A 29 -29.60 -1.61 14.95
N ALA A 30 -30.24 -1.12 13.88
CA ALA A 30 -29.88 0.17 13.29
C ALA A 30 -30.35 1.37 14.13
N GLU A 31 -31.36 1.19 14.99
CA GLU A 31 -31.90 2.25 15.86
C GLU A 31 -31.14 2.33 17.18
N THR A 32 -30.92 1.19 17.82
CA THR A 32 -30.34 1.12 19.18
C THR A 32 -28.82 0.93 19.18
N GLY A 33 -28.25 0.45 18.07
CA GLY A 33 -26.85 0.05 17.99
C GLY A 33 -26.53 -1.26 18.71
N ALA A 34 -27.52 -1.97 19.22
CA ALA A 34 -27.33 -3.26 19.89
C ALA A 34 -26.81 -4.32 18.93
N VAL A 35 -25.76 -5.04 19.33
CA VAL A 35 -25.07 -6.02 18.50
C VAL A 35 -25.27 -7.43 19.03
N THR A 36 -25.75 -8.33 18.16
CA THR A 36 -25.88 -9.76 18.41
C THR A 36 -24.89 -10.52 17.53
N LYS A 37 -24.06 -11.37 18.14
CA LYS A 37 -23.13 -12.24 17.39
C LYS A 37 -23.92 -13.29 16.63
N VAL A 38 -23.56 -13.50 15.36
CA VAL A 38 -24.18 -14.49 14.47
C VAL A 38 -23.25 -15.68 14.28
N GLU A 39 -22.02 -15.44 13.84
CA GLU A 39 -21.07 -16.51 13.55
C GLU A 39 -19.63 -16.02 13.64
N LYS A 40 -18.74 -16.90 14.08
CA LYS A 40 -17.27 -16.77 13.97
C LYS A 40 -16.71 -17.96 13.21
N ASP A 41 -15.43 -17.91 12.85
CA ASP A 41 -14.75 -19.07 12.23
C ASP A 41 -14.99 -20.34 13.07
N PRO A 42 -15.63 -21.38 12.51
CA PRO A 42 -15.86 -22.63 13.24
C PRO A 42 -14.58 -23.31 13.74
N LEU A 43 -13.44 -23.07 13.08
CA LEU A 43 -12.12 -23.55 13.51
C LEU A 43 -11.39 -22.58 14.45
N GLY A 44 -11.92 -21.36 14.64
CA GLY A 44 -11.32 -20.36 15.53
C GLY A 44 -9.93 -19.87 15.09
N LYS A 45 -9.62 -19.86 13.80
CA LYS A 45 -8.28 -19.58 13.27
C LYS A 45 -8.16 -18.23 12.58
N VAL A 46 -9.19 -17.80 11.84
CA VAL A 46 -9.11 -16.64 10.94
C VAL A 46 -10.35 -15.77 11.00
N ASP A 47 -10.21 -14.57 10.49
CA ASP A 47 -11.29 -13.60 10.36
C ASP A 47 -12.36 -14.07 9.37
N LEU A 48 -13.60 -13.58 9.54
CA LEU A 48 -14.65 -13.72 8.54
C LEU A 48 -14.18 -13.08 7.22
N GLY A 49 -14.16 -13.86 6.15
CA GLY A 49 -13.77 -13.41 4.83
C GLY A 49 -14.93 -12.83 4.03
N ALA A 50 -15.97 -13.63 3.82
CA ALA A 50 -17.13 -13.21 3.04
C ALA A 50 -18.43 -13.83 3.53
N VAL A 51 -19.55 -13.18 3.18
CA VAL A 51 -20.92 -13.68 3.41
C VAL A 51 -21.66 -13.62 2.09
N SER A 52 -22.22 -14.74 1.68
CA SER A 52 -23.06 -14.87 0.48
C SER A 52 -24.54 -14.89 0.86
N PHE A 53 -25.35 -14.17 0.11
CA PHE A 53 -26.79 -14.06 0.34
C PHE A 53 -27.56 -14.50 -0.90
N SER A 54 -28.74 -15.11 -0.70
CA SER A 54 -29.70 -15.30 -1.78
C SER A 54 -30.40 -13.97 -2.11
N GLU A 55 -30.58 -13.70 -3.38
CA GLU A 55 -31.36 -12.54 -3.84
C GLU A 55 -32.87 -12.79 -3.74
N ILE A 56 -33.31 -14.06 -3.64
CA ILE A 56 -34.71 -14.45 -3.47
C ILE A 56 -35.13 -14.36 -2.00
N SER A 57 -34.47 -15.16 -1.14
CA SER A 57 -34.84 -15.25 0.29
C SER A 57 -34.27 -14.10 1.13
N LYS A 58 -33.25 -13.40 0.65
CA LYS A 58 -32.44 -12.39 1.36
C LYS A 58 -31.71 -12.96 2.59
N GLU A 59 -31.65 -14.29 2.74
CA GLU A 59 -30.96 -14.98 3.80
C GLU A 59 -29.51 -15.29 3.44
N ILE A 60 -28.70 -15.57 4.45
CA ILE A 60 -27.34 -16.04 4.28
C ILE A 60 -27.36 -17.46 3.71
N VAL A 61 -26.68 -17.68 2.59
CA VAL A 61 -26.54 -19.02 1.97
C VAL A 61 -25.19 -19.66 2.25
N ALA A 62 -24.14 -18.85 2.48
CA ALA A 62 -22.83 -19.35 2.88
C ALA A 62 -21.99 -18.28 3.58
N THR A 63 -21.05 -18.71 4.41
CA THR A 63 -19.96 -17.91 4.96
C THR A 63 -18.62 -18.48 4.51
N THR A 64 -17.65 -17.62 4.27
CA THR A 64 -16.31 -18.03 3.82
C THR A 64 -15.25 -17.49 4.76
N TYR A 65 -14.33 -18.35 5.14
CA TYR A 65 -13.16 -18.04 5.96
C TYR A 65 -11.91 -18.43 5.20
N VAL A 66 -10.89 -17.56 5.17
CA VAL A 66 -9.67 -17.81 4.38
C VAL A 66 -8.48 -17.99 5.32
N ASP A 67 -8.13 -19.24 5.53
CA ASP A 67 -6.90 -19.63 6.21
C ASP A 67 -5.79 -19.85 5.16
N ASP A 68 -5.39 -21.09 4.94
CA ASP A 68 -4.48 -21.49 3.87
C ASP A 68 -5.13 -21.37 2.50
N LYS A 69 -6.39 -21.83 2.43
CA LYS A 69 -7.31 -21.71 1.29
C LYS A 69 -8.69 -21.34 1.81
N PRO A 70 -9.60 -20.86 0.95
CA PRO A 70 -10.97 -20.58 1.33
C PRO A 70 -11.71 -21.83 1.86
N ARG A 71 -12.38 -21.69 2.99
CA ARG A 71 -13.30 -22.66 3.58
C ARG A 71 -14.71 -22.11 3.53
N VAL A 72 -15.61 -22.79 2.84
CA VAL A 72 -17.01 -22.38 2.66
C VAL A 72 -17.90 -23.20 3.59
N TYR A 73 -18.74 -22.53 4.36
CA TYR A 73 -19.72 -23.13 5.26
C TYR A 73 -21.12 -22.80 4.77
N PHE A 74 -21.81 -23.80 4.23
CA PHE A 74 -23.14 -23.63 3.66
C PHE A 74 -24.21 -23.51 4.73
N LYS A 75 -25.17 -22.61 4.51
CA LYS A 75 -26.36 -22.37 5.33
C LYS A 75 -27.65 -22.75 4.57
N ASP A 76 -27.54 -22.90 3.26
CA ASP A 76 -28.62 -23.29 2.36
C ASP A 76 -28.22 -24.54 1.57
N LYS A 77 -29.04 -25.58 1.62
CA LYS A 77 -28.75 -26.87 0.97
C LYS A 77 -28.84 -26.80 -0.55
N ASP A 78 -29.66 -25.91 -1.08
CA ASP A 78 -29.80 -25.75 -2.51
C ASP A 78 -28.58 -25.01 -3.10
N PHE A 79 -28.10 -23.98 -2.40
CA PHE A 79 -26.85 -23.32 -2.77
C PHE A 79 -25.64 -24.27 -2.66
N GLU A 80 -25.60 -25.10 -1.61
CA GLU A 80 -24.57 -26.16 -1.46
C GLU A 80 -24.58 -27.12 -2.64
N ARG A 81 -25.76 -27.56 -3.10
CA ARG A 81 -25.92 -28.43 -4.26
C ARG A 81 -25.40 -27.74 -5.55
N ILE A 82 -25.75 -26.46 -5.74
CA ILE A 82 -25.24 -25.67 -6.88
C ILE A 82 -23.72 -25.60 -6.86
N TYR A 83 -23.15 -25.21 -5.71
CA TYR A 83 -21.71 -25.13 -5.53
C TYR A 83 -21.00 -26.46 -5.85
N ASN A 84 -21.50 -27.55 -5.29
CA ASN A 84 -20.94 -28.89 -5.49
C ASN A 84 -21.11 -29.37 -6.95
N THR A 85 -22.19 -29.01 -7.64
CA THR A 85 -22.38 -29.29 -9.06
C THR A 85 -21.27 -28.63 -9.90
N ILE A 86 -20.95 -27.37 -9.61
CA ILE A 86 -19.89 -26.64 -10.29
C ILE A 86 -18.51 -27.22 -9.92
N LYS A 87 -18.29 -27.47 -8.63
CA LYS A 87 -17.02 -28.02 -8.11
C LYS A 87 -16.68 -29.37 -8.75
N ASN A 88 -17.67 -30.26 -8.83
CA ASN A 88 -17.47 -31.60 -9.42
C ASN A 88 -17.13 -31.55 -10.93
N ARG A 89 -17.59 -30.52 -11.63
CA ARG A 89 -17.28 -30.35 -13.08
C ARG A 89 -15.93 -29.71 -13.34
N LEU A 90 -15.50 -28.78 -12.47
CA LEU A 90 -14.33 -27.95 -12.71
C LEU A 90 -13.10 -28.37 -11.87
N GLY A 91 -13.26 -29.35 -10.98
CA GLY A 91 -12.17 -29.88 -10.16
C GLY A 91 -11.77 -28.93 -9.01
N ASP A 92 -10.51 -29.04 -8.58
CA ASP A 92 -9.98 -28.32 -7.42
C ASP A 92 -9.62 -26.86 -7.76
N ARG A 93 -10.67 -26.08 -8.09
CA ARG A 93 -10.58 -24.64 -8.34
C ARG A 93 -11.34 -23.88 -7.26
N GLU A 94 -10.90 -22.68 -6.95
CA GLU A 94 -11.67 -21.74 -6.16
C GLU A 94 -12.84 -21.22 -6.99
N ILE A 95 -14.04 -21.23 -6.40
CA ILE A 95 -15.28 -20.83 -7.06
C ILE A 95 -15.78 -19.55 -6.42
N ASN A 96 -16.03 -18.53 -7.24
CA ASN A 96 -16.58 -17.27 -6.80
C ASN A 96 -17.85 -16.93 -7.59
N PHE A 97 -18.98 -16.80 -6.88
CA PHE A 97 -20.26 -16.35 -7.44
C PHE A 97 -20.24 -14.82 -7.52
N GLN A 98 -20.20 -14.27 -8.73
CA GLN A 98 -20.08 -12.83 -8.94
C GLN A 98 -21.41 -12.12 -8.97
N SER A 99 -22.35 -12.66 -9.73
CA SER A 99 -23.71 -12.11 -9.88
C SER A 99 -24.70 -13.16 -10.31
N SER A 100 -25.97 -12.87 -10.12
CA SER A 100 -27.09 -13.72 -10.60
C SER A 100 -28.18 -12.87 -11.22
N THR A 101 -29.09 -13.54 -11.96
CA THR A 101 -30.42 -13.00 -12.24
C THR A 101 -31.22 -12.86 -10.93
N ARG A 102 -32.24 -12.00 -10.89
CA ARG A 102 -33.07 -11.79 -9.68
C ARG A 102 -33.77 -13.05 -9.20
N ASP A 103 -34.13 -13.96 -10.11
CA ASP A 103 -34.72 -15.24 -9.84
C ASP A 103 -33.68 -16.36 -9.60
N GLU A 104 -32.39 -16.00 -9.55
CA GLU A 104 -31.27 -16.92 -9.41
C GLU A 104 -31.28 -18.10 -10.38
N SER A 105 -31.94 -17.95 -11.54
CA SER A 105 -31.96 -18.98 -12.58
C SER A 105 -30.63 -19.09 -13.31
N LYS A 106 -29.88 -17.99 -13.37
CA LYS A 106 -28.55 -17.93 -14.00
C LYS A 106 -27.55 -17.21 -13.12
N TRP A 107 -26.30 -17.68 -13.15
CA TRP A 107 -25.20 -17.13 -12.37
C TRP A 107 -23.97 -16.87 -13.24
N ILE A 108 -23.32 -15.74 -13.01
CA ILE A 108 -21.94 -15.53 -13.45
C ILE A 108 -21.02 -16.08 -12.34
N VAL A 109 -20.21 -17.03 -12.71
CA VAL A 109 -19.26 -17.69 -11.79
C VAL A 109 -17.85 -17.52 -12.34
N SER A 110 -16.91 -17.15 -11.52
CA SER A 110 -15.50 -17.21 -11.85
C SER A 110 -14.81 -18.35 -11.11
N THR A 111 -13.84 -18.95 -11.76
CA THR A 111 -13.00 -19.96 -11.13
C THR A 111 -11.53 -19.61 -11.32
N THR A 112 -10.72 -19.84 -10.29
CA THR A 112 -9.27 -19.58 -10.28
C THR A 112 -8.53 -20.72 -9.60
N SER A 113 -7.23 -20.80 -9.84
CA SER A 113 -6.31 -21.61 -9.04
C SER A 113 -4.93 -20.95 -9.01
N ASP A 114 -3.97 -21.55 -8.36
CA ASP A 114 -2.58 -21.12 -8.37
C ASP A 114 -1.94 -21.15 -9.77
N THR A 115 -2.43 -22.05 -10.65
CA THR A 115 -1.97 -22.23 -12.03
C THR A 115 -3.00 -21.78 -13.08
N ASP A 116 -4.05 -21.08 -12.66
CA ASP A 116 -5.05 -20.52 -13.57
C ASP A 116 -5.46 -19.12 -13.12
N PRO A 117 -5.16 -18.05 -13.88
CA PRO A 117 -5.55 -16.69 -13.54
C PRO A 117 -7.07 -16.48 -13.51
N GLY A 118 -7.82 -17.35 -14.15
CA GLY A 118 -9.27 -17.37 -14.07
C GLY A 118 -9.99 -17.70 -15.36
N THR A 119 -11.18 -18.26 -15.18
CA THR A 119 -12.16 -18.49 -16.24
C THR A 119 -13.53 -18.02 -15.74
N VAL A 120 -14.28 -17.33 -16.56
CA VAL A 120 -15.63 -16.84 -16.26
C VAL A 120 -16.64 -17.68 -17.02
N TRP A 121 -17.70 -18.07 -16.29
CA TRP A 121 -18.72 -19.01 -16.72
C TRP A 121 -20.10 -18.41 -16.54
N LEU A 122 -21.02 -18.78 -17.42
CA LEU A 122 -22.46 -18.67 -17.21
C LEU A 122 -22.97 -20.04 -16.75
N PHE A 123 -23.50 -20.10 -15.54
CA PHE A 123 -24.16 -21.30 -15.01
C PHE A 123 -25.67 -21.13 -15.12
N ASP A 124 -26.35 -22.11 -15.74
CA ASP A 124 -27.81 -22.20 -15.79
C ASP A 124 -28.28 -23.23 -14.77
N ARG A 125 -29.03 -22.78 -13.76
CA ARG A 125 -29.45 -23.61 -12.63
C ARG A 125 -30.41 -24.72 -13.06
N LYS A 126 -31.31 -24.46 -14.02
CA LYS A 126 -32.34 -25.41 -14.45
C LYS A 126 -31.73 -26.60 -15.21
N SER A 127 -30.86 -26.34 -16.14
CA SER A 127 -30.19 -27.36 -16.94
C SER A 127 -28.93 -27.89 -16.28
N GLY A 128 -28.39 -27.18 -15.30
CA GLY A 128 -27.05 -27.42 -14.73
C GLY A 128 -25.94 -27.13 -15.73
N ASN A 129 -26.22 -26.48 -16.87
CA ASN A 129 -25.22 -26.20 -17.88
C ASN A 129 -24.22 -25.12 -17.42
N LEU A 130 -22.95 -25.31 -17.77
CA LEU A 130 -21.87 -24.38 -17.48
C LEU A 130 -21.18 -24.01 -18.79
N GLN A 131 -21.43 -22.79 -19.25
CA GLN A 131 -20.88 -22.25 -20.48
C GLN A 131 -19.71 -21.34 -20.18
N THR A 132 -18.55 -21.56 -20.79
CA THR A 132 -17.43 -20.62 -20.74
C THR A 132 -17.78 -19.32 -21.46
N LEU A 133 -17.63 -18.21 -20.78
CA LEU A 133 -17.77 -16.88 -21.38
C LEU A 133 -16.42 -16.38 -21.91
N TYR A 134 -15.40 -16.39 -21.06
CA TYR A 134 -14.04 -16.03 -21.44
C TYR A 134 -13.01 -16.52 -20.41
N GLN A 135 -11.75 -16.54 -20.82
CA GLN A 135 -10.62 -16.82 -19.96
C GLN A 135 -9.81 -15.54 -19.70
N ILE A 136 -9.45 -15.31 -18.45
CA ILE A 136 -8.53 -14.22 -18.10
C ILE A 136 -7.14 -14.60 -18.62
N ARG A 137 -6.48 -13.68 -19.35
CA ARG A 137 -5.17 -13.94 -19.97
C ARG A 137 -5.20 -15.16 -20.88
N GLU A 138 -6.11 -15.17 -21.84
CA GLU A 138 -6.36 -16.29 -22.78
C GLU A 138 -5.07 -16.83 -23.44
N LYS A 139 -4.15 -15.93 -23.83
CA LYS A 139 -2.89 -16.29 -24.48
C LYS A 139 -1.85 -16.90 -23.53
N LEU A 140 -2.09 -16.92 -22.22
CA LEU A 140 -1.16 -17.47 -21.25
C LEU A 140 -1.19 -19.01 -21.31
N ASN A 141 -0.03 -19.62 -21.58
CA ASN A 141 0.11 -21.07 -21.51
C ASN A 141 0.10 -21.53 -20.04
N ARG A 142 -1.03 -22.08 -19.60
CA ARG A 142 -1.22 -22.55 -18.22
C ARG A 142 -0.37 -23.77 -17.87
N SER A 143 0.06 -24.53 -18.88
CA SER A 143 0.84 -25.76 -18.65
C SER A 143 2.25 -25.50 -18.11
N VAL A 144 2.77 -24.28 -18.26
CA VAL A 144 4.11 -23.89 -17.76
C VAL A 144 4.07 -23.24 -16.37
N LEU A 145 2.89 -23.01 -15.81
CA LEU A 145 2.73 -22.36 -14.52
C LEU A 145 3.10 -23.30 -13.37
N SER A 146 3.63 -22.72 -12.32
CA SER A 146 4.16 -23.42 -11.14
C SER A 146 3.12 -23.48 -10.02
N PRO A 147 2.90 -24.65 -9.38
CA PRO A 147 2.01 -24.76 -8.23
C PRO A 147 2.50 -23.95 -7.03
N MET A 148 1.56 -23.38 -6.28
CA MET A 148 1.80 -22.66 -5.05
C MET A 148 1.53 -23.56 -3.85
N LYS A 149 2.52 -23.70 -2.96
CA LYS A 149 2.43 -24.46 -1.71
C LYS A 149 2.13 -23.51 -0.56
N VAL A 150 1.29 -23.95 0.37
CA VAL A 150 1.14 -23.31 1.68
C VAL A 150 2.24 -23.81 2.58
N ILE A 151 2.91 -22.92 3.26
CA ILE A 151 3.93 -23.26 4.27
C ILE A 151 3.70 -22.42 5.53
N ARG A 152 4.22 -22.88 6.65
CA ARG A 152 4.27 -22.16 7.93
C ARG A 152 5.64 -22.33 8.54
N TYR A 153 6.16 -21.27 9.13
CA TYR A 153 7.43 -21.30 9.84
C TYR A 153 7.38 -20.41 11.08
N LYS A 154 8.32 -20.59 11.97
CA LYS A 154 8.41 -19.78 13.19
C LYS A 154 9.38 -18.62 12.99
N SER A 155 8.99 -17.45 13.46
CA SER A 155 9.82 -16.25 13.54
C SER A 155 10.82 -16.34 14.71
N SER A 156 11.63 -15.30 14.88
CA SER A 156 12.67 -15.20 15.92
C SER A 156 12.13 -15.37 17.34
N ASP A 157 10.88 -15.03 17.59
CA ASP A 157 10.20 -15.10 18.89
C ASP A 157 9.20 -16.24 18.99
N GLY A 158 9.20 -17.16 18.02
CA GLY A 158 8.34 -18.32 17.99
C GLY A 158 6.94 -18.10 17.40
N LEU A 159 6.61 -16.87 16.98
CA LEU A 159 5.35 -16.59 16.27
C LEU A 159 5.30 -17.38 14.97
N GLU A 160 4.20 -18.10 14.76
CA GLU A 160 3.98 -18.82 13.51
C GLU A 160 3.57 -17.86 12.39
N ILE A 161 4.30 -17.91 11.28
CA ILE A 161 4.09 -17.05 10.11
C ILE A 161 3.54 -17.89 8.97
N PRO A 162 2.31 -17.61 8.50
CA PRO A 162 1.77 -18.19 7.27
C PRO A 162 2.49 -17.63 6.05
N ALA A 163 2.76 -18.48 5.06
CA ALA A 163 3.40 -18.05 3.82
C ALA A 163 3.03 -18.93 2.64
N TYR A 164 3.28 -18.43 1.45
CA TYR A 164 3.15 -19.18 0.21
C TYR A 164 4.50 -19.34 -0.46
N LEU A 165 4.74 -20.55 -0.98
CA LEU A 165 5.97 -20.89 -1.67
C LEU A 165 5.64 -21.39 -3.07
N THR A 166 6.20 -20.74 -4.09
CA THR A 166 6.12 -21.16 -5.48
C THR A 166 7.49 -21.67 -5.92
N ILE A 167 7.57 -22.92 -6.33
CA ILE A 167 8.81 -23.55 -6.81
C ILE A 167 8.75 -23.66 -8.33
N PRO A 168 9.85 -23.34 -9.06
CA PRO A 168 9.90 -23.45 -10.51
C PRO A 168 9.47 -24.84 -10.99
N LYS A 169 8.52 -24.88 -11.92
CA LYS A 169 8.05 -26.13 -12.51
C LYS A 169 9.19 -26.87 -13.21
N GLY A 170 9.32 -28.15 -12.93
CA GLY A 170 10.36 -28.99 -13.50
C GLY A 170 11.71 -28.95 -12.79
N SER A 171 11.85 -28.15 -11.72
CA SER A 171 13.02 -28.20 -10.83
C SER A 171 12.87 -29.33 -9.81
N ASP A 172 13.97 -29.78 -9.24
CA ASP A 172 13.99 -30.73 -8.12
C ASP A 172 13.64 -30.08 -6.77
N GLY A 173 13.48 -28.75 -6.75
CA GLY A 173 13.13 -27.98 -5.56
C GLY A 173 14.25 -27.81 -4.54
N LYS A 174 15.52 -28.05 -4.94
CA LYS A 174 16.66 -27.98 -4.04
C LYS A 174 17.66 -26.91 -4.48
N ASN A 175 18.26 -26.26 -3.48
CA ASN A 175 19.35 -25.31 -3.67
C ASN A 175 19.06 -24.25 -4.76
N LEU A 176 17.82 -23.76 -4.81
CA LEU A 176 17.35 -22.82 -5.81
C LEU A 176 17.73 -21.38 -5.43
N PRO A 177 17.94 -20.50 -6.41
CA PRO A 177 17.92 -19.08 -6.12
C PRO A 177 16.51 -18.70 -5.61
N LEU A 178 16.46 -17.89 -4.56
CA LEU A 178 15.22 -17.48 -3.87
C LEU A 178 14.95 -16.00 -4.13
N VAL A 179 13.72 -15.66 -4.41
CA VAL A 179 13.22 -14.28 -4.31
C VAL A 179 12.14 -14.20 -3.23
N VAL A 180 12.39 -13.43 -2.21
CA VAL A 180 11.36 -13.09 -1.20
C VAL A 180 10.53 -11.95 -1.73
N PHE A 181 9.21 -12.12 -1.72
CA PHE A 181 8.27 -11.16 -2.27
C PHE A 181 7.24 -10.74 -1.20
N PRO A 182 7.62 -9.84 -0.26
CA PRO A 182 6.71 -9.33 0.76
C PRO A 182 5.63 -8.45 0.13
N HIS A 183 4.38 -8.64 0.58
CA HIS A 183 3.25 -7.85 0.09
C HIS A 183 3.30 -6.39 0.58
N GLY A 184 2.58 -5.52 -0.12
CA GLY A 184 2.34 -4.13 0.28
C GLY A 184 1.30 -4.02 1.39
N GLY A 185 1.02 -2.81 1.81
CA GLY A 185 0.06 -2.50 2.87
C GLY A 185 0.70 -1.68 3.98
N PRO A 186 1.15 -2.26 5.14
CA PRO A 186 1.32 -3.67 5.49
C PRO A 186 0.04 -4.39 5.92
N TRP A 187 -1.02 -3.65 6.20
CA TRP A 187 -2.31 -4.15 6.67
C TRP A 187 -3.13 -4.72 5.50
N ALA A 188 -2.58 -5.75 4.89
CA ALA A 188 -3.09 -6.54 3.79
C ALA A 188 -2.62 -7.98 3.98
N ARG A 189 -2.80 -8.86 3.01
CA ARG A 189 -2.20 -10.20 2.99
C ARG A 189 -2.11 -10.73 1.58
N ASP A 190 -1.24 -11.72 1.38
CA ASP A 190 -1.28 -12.62 0.23
C ASP A 190 -2.27 -13.77 0.47
N TYR A 191 -2.78 -14.32 -0.63
CA TYR A 191 -3.71 -15.44 -0.66
C TYR A 191 -3.15 -16.55 -1.55
N TRP A 192 -3.53 -17.79 -1.25
CA TRP A 192 -3.30 -18.88 -2.19
C TRP A 192 -4.05 -18.61 -3.50
N GLY A 193 -3.36 -18.78 -4.62
CA GLY A 193 -3.95 -18.58 -5.94
C GLY A 193 -2.95 -18.07 -6.96
N TYR A 194 -3.45 -17.63 -8.12
CA TYR A 194 -2.60 -17.10 -9.19
C TYR A 194 -1.97 -15.77 -8.78
N SER A 195 -0.67 -15.76 -8.65
CA SER A 195 0.13 -14.54 -8.45
C SER A 195 0.98 -14.27 -9.70
N THR A 196 0.76 -13.13 -10.34
CA THR A 196 1.51 -12.73 -11.54
C THR A 196 3.02 -12.68 -11.28
N TYR A 197 3.43 -12.07 -10.17
CA TYR A 197 4.85 -11.95 -9.82
C TYR A 197 5.46 -13.30 -9.42
N ALA A 198 4.77 -14.10 -8.62
CA ALA A 198 5.27 -15.42 -8.24
C ALA A 198 5.43 -16.33 -9.46
N GLN A 199 4.47 -16.33 -10.38
CA GLN A 199 4.54 -17.09 -11.62
C GLN A 199 5.65 -16.59 -12.55
N PHE A 200 5.79 -15.27 -12.68
CA PHE A 200 6.86 -14.67 -13.47
C PHE A 200 8.24 -15.05 -12.92
N LEU A 201 8.47 -14.86 -11.62
CA LEU A 201 9.75 -15.16 -10.98
C LEU A 201 10.06 -16.68 -11.01
N ALA A 202 9.06 -17.53 -10.75
CA ALA A 202 9.23 -18.98 -10.84
C ALA A 202 9.56 -19.41 -12.27
N ASN A 203 8.94 -18.81 -13.29
CA ASN A 203 9.30 -19.06 -14.67
C ASN A 203 10.75 -18.65 -14.98
N ARG A 204 11.29 -17.67 -14.29
CA ARG A 204 12.70 -17.23 -14.40
C ARG A 204 13.68 -18.14 -13.63
N GLY A 205 13.18 -19.12 -12.90
CA GLY A 205 13.98 -20.13 -12.21
C GLY A 205 14.16 -19.88 -10.71
N TYR A 206 13.42 -18.95 -10.12
CA TYR A 206 13.49 -18.63 -8.70
C TYR A 206 12.43 -19.38 -7.89
N ALA A 207 12.80 -19.93 -6.74
CA ALA A 207 11.83 -20.17 -5.69
C ALA A 207 11.31 -18.81 -5.21
N VAL A 208 9.99 -18.69 -4.95
CA VAL A 208 9.36 -17.42 -4.54
C VAL A 208 8.66 -17.61 -3.21
N LEU A 209 9.09 -16.86 -2.19
CA LEU A 209 8.48 -16.83 -0.86
C LEU A 209 7.61 -15.59 -0.71
N GLN A 210 6.32 -15.77 -0.43
CA GLN A 210 5.36 -14.72 -0.11
C GLN A 210 4.93 -14.85 1.35
N PRO A 211 5.60 -14.17 2.31
CA PRO A 211 5.28 -14.26 3.73
C PRO A 211 4.11 -13.34 4.10
N ASN A 212 3.14 -13.86 4.86
CA ASN A 212 2.17 -13.05 5.57
C ASN A 212 2.73 -12.74 6.97
N PHE A 213 3.66 -11.78 7.03
CA PHE A 213 4.32 -11.33 8.25
C PHE A 213 3.31 -10.72 9.24
N ARG A 214 3.69 -10.64 10.54
CA ARG A 214 2.83 -9.97 11.55
C ARG A 214 2.41 -8.58 11.09
N GLY A 215 1.19 -8.18 11.41
CA GLY A 215 0.57 -6.99 10.85
C GLY A 215 -0.26 -7.28 9.60
N SER A 216 -0.14 -8.46 8.99
CA SER A 216 -1.06 -8.90 7.92
C SER A 216 -2.48 -9.08 8.46
N THR A 217 -3.48 -8.81 7.61
CA THR A 217 -4.91 -8.95 7.94
C THR A 217 -5.40 -10.39 7.80
N GLY A 218 -6.55 -10.68 8.38
CA GLY A 218 -7.23 -11.97 8.22
C GLY A 218 -6.89 -13.03 9.29
N TYR A 219 -5.90 -12.77 10.14
CA TYR A 219 -5.43 -13.69 11.17
C TYR A 219 -5.77 -13.22 12.59
N GLY A 220 -6.75 -12.34 12.72
CA GLY A 220 -7.19 -11.78 13.97
C GLY A 220 -6.44 -10.52 14.43
N LYS A 221 -7.02 -9.88 15.43
CA LYS A 221 -6.55 -8.61 16.00
C LYS A 221 -5.18 -8.72 16.67
N LYS A 222 -4.89 -9.86 17.32
CA LYS A 222 -3.60 -10.10 17.97
C LYS A 222 -2.45 -10.14 16.95
N PHE A 223 -2.64 -10.90 15.86
CA PHE A 223 -1.64 -11.00 14.79
C PHE A 223 -1.44 -9.64 14.08
N LEU A 224 -2.53 -8.93 13.80
CA LEU A 224 -2.49 -7.58 13.23
C LEU A 224 -1.74 -6.61 14.14
N ASN A 225 -2.07 -6.57 15.44
CA ASN A 225 -1.48 -5.64 16.39
C ASN A 225 -0.03 -6.01 16.79
N ALA A 226 0.39 -7.28 16.61
CA ALA A 226 1.77 -7.69 16.80
C ALA A 226 2.75 -6.97 15.84
N GLY A 227 2.24 -6.36 14.77
CA GLY A 227 3.01 -5.50 13.87
C GLY A 227 3.07 -4.02 14.27
N ASN A 228 2.34 -3.59 15.32
CA ASN A 228 2.34 -2.19 15.74
C ASN A 228 3.72 -1.77 16.25
N ASN A 229 4.26 -0.69 15.68
CA ASN A 229 5.59 -0.15 15.98
C ASN A 229 6.76 -1.09 15.63
N GLU A 230 6.52 -2.13 14.83
CA GLU A 230 7.50 -3.17 14.50
C GLU A 230 8.02 -3.09 13.04
N TRP A 231 7.79 -1.97 12.35
CA TRP A 231 8.37 -1.76 11.03
C TRP A 231 9.91 -1.84 11.09
N GLY A 232 10.52 -2.67 10.25
CA GLY A 232 11.97 -2.91 10.25
C GLY A 232 12.51 -3.64 11.47
N GLN A 233 11.64 -4.09 12.38
CA GLN A 233 11.96 -4.86 13.60
C GLN A 233 11.39 -6.28 13.45
N LYS A 234 10.44 -6.69 14.31
CA LYS A 234 9.85 -8.03 14.29
C LYS A 234 9.13 -8.36 12.96
N MET A 235 8.55 -7.37 12.30
CA MET A 235 7.98 -7.59 10.96
C MET A 235 9.07 -7.96 9.94
N GLN A 236 10.27 -7.40 10.06
CA GLN A 236 11.41 -7.77 9.22
C GLN A 236 12.02 -9.11 9.62
N ASP A 237 12.06 -9.42 10.93
CA ASP A 237 12.46 -10.74 11.42
C ASP A 237 11.59 -11.85 10.81
N ASP A 238 10.27 -11.65 10.75
CA ASP A 238 9.35 -12.62 10.14
C ASP A 238 9.77 -12.98 8.71
N ILE A 239 10.17 -11.98 7.93
CA ILE A 239 10.66 -12.17 6.54
C ILE A 239 12.01 -12.90 6.54
N THR A 240 12.95 -12.45 7.38
CA THR A 240 14.29 -13.04 7.50
C THR A 240 14.24 -14.51 7.91
N TRP A 241 13.36 -14.87 8.85
CA TRP A 241 13.23 -16.25 9.31
C TRP A 241 12.58 -17.16 8.26
N GLY A 242 11.76 -16.60 7.39
CA GLY A 242 11.29 -17.33 6.20
C GLY A 242 12.41 -17.74 5.25
N VAL A 243 13.40 -16.86 5.04
CA VAL A 243 14.61 -17.20 4.28
C VAL A 243 15.38 -18.30 4.97
N ARG A 244 15.67 -18.15 6.27
CA ARG A 244 16.40 -19.16 7.07
C ARG A 244 15.72 -20.51 7.02
N TYR A 245 14.40 -20.54 7.20
CA TYR A 245 13.61 -21.76 7.10
C TYR A 245 13.82 -22.47 5.75
N LEU A 246 13.74 -21.74 4.62
CA LEU A 246 13.91 -22.35 3.30
C LEU A 246 15.36 -22.82 3.04
N VAL A 247 16.34 -22.15 3.60
CA VAL A 247 17.75 -22.59 3.55
C VAL A 247 17.94 -23.86 4.37
N GLU A 248 17.41 -23.93 5.59
CA GLU A 248 17.45 -25.12 6.45
C GLU A 248 16.74 -26.33 5.84
N GLN A 249 15.65 -26.08 5.08
CA GLN A 249 14.97 -27.14 4.32
C GLN A 249 15.72 -27.57 3.06
N GLY A 250 16.86 -26.97 2.73
CA GLY A 250 17.63 -27.25 1.52
C GLY A 250 16.97 -26.78 0.22
N ILE A 251 15.92 -25.96 0.30
CA ILE A 251 15.18 -25.42 -0.85
C ILE A 251 15.93 -24.24 -1.45
N ALA A 252 16.38 -23.30 -0.60
CA ALA A 252 17.04 -22.08 -1.02
C ALA A 252 18.56 -22.15 -0.90
N ASP A 253 19.27 -21.61 -1.88
CA ASP A 253 20.70 -21.38 -1.82
C ASP A 253 20.98 -20.09 -1.02
N PRO A 254 21.66 -20.15 0.13
CA PRO A 254 21.93 -18.99 0.96
C PRO A 254 22.77 -17.90 0.28
N LYS A 255 23.46 -18.22 -0.82
CA LYS A 255 24.27 -17.29 -1.59
C LYS A 255 23.50 -16.59 -2.71
N ARG A 256 22.28 -17.04 -3.00
CA ARG A 256 21.45 -16.53 -4.11
C ARG A 256 20.05 -16.16 -3.63
N VAL A 257 19.98 -15.33 -2.60
CA VAL A 257 18.73 -14.82 -2.05
C VAL A 257 18.53 -13.38 -2.50
N GLY A 258 17.41 -13.11 -3.15
CA GLY A 258 16.96 -11.77 -3.49
C GLY A 258 15.69 -11.37 -2.72
N ILE A 259 15.41 -10.08 -2.69
CA ILE A 259 14.15 -9.54 -2.16
C ILE A 259 13.58 -8.52 -3.13
N MET A 260 12.28 -8.61 -3.41
CA MET A 260 11.58 -7.71 -4.31
C MET A 260 10.19 -7.40 -3.75
N GLY A 261 9.82 -6.13 -3.68
CA GLY A 261 8.48 -5.79 -3.20
C GLY A 261 8.06 -4.36 -3.55
N GLY A 262 6.75 -4.11 -3.45
CA GLY A 262 6.16 -2.81 -3.73
C GLY A 262 5.52 -2.16 -2.50
N SER A 263 5.56 -0.83 -2.42
CA SER A 263 4.96 -0.06 -1.31
C SER A 263 5.58 -0.47 0.04
N TYR A 264 4.79 -0.95 1.00
CA TYR A 264 5.36 -1.53 2.21
C TYR A 264 6.35 -2.67 1.89
N GLY A 265 6.05 -3.54 0.91
CA GLY A 265 7.00 -4.57 0.45
C GLY A 265 8.31 -3.99 -0.08
N GLY A 266 8.26 -2.79 -0.68
CA GLY A 266 9.43 -2.01 -1.07
C GLY A 266 10.20 -1.48 0.15
N TYR A 267 9.51 -0.98 1.18
CA TYR A 267 10.12 -0.66 2.46
C TYR A 267 10.80 -1.88 3.08
N ALA A 268 10.12 -3.04 3.12
CA ALA A 268 10.68 -4.28 3.64
C ALA A 268 11.92 -4.73 2.83
N THR A 269 11.93 -4.46 1.51
CA THR A 269 13.10 -4.66 0.66
C THR A 269 14.28 -3.77 1.10
N LEU A 270 14.05 -2.46 1.26
CA LEU A 270 15.07 -1.53 1.75
C LEU A 270 15.53 -1.87 3.18
N ALA A 271 14.58 -2.19 4.08
CA ALA A 271 14.87 -2.61 5.44
C ALA A 271 15.72 -3.90 5.49
N GLY A 272 15.41 -4.86 4.63
CA GLY A 272 16.17 -6.10 4.49
C GLY A 272 17.63 -5.85 4.15
N VAL A 273 17.91 -5.07 3.11
CA VAL A 273 19.29 -4.79 2.68
C VAL A 273 20.04 -3.83 3.61
N THR A 274 19.31 -3.13 4.49
CA THR A 274 19.89 -2.20 5.46
C THR A 274 20.17 -2.87 6.81
N PHE A 275 19.19 -3.62 7.33
CA PHE A 275 19.26 -4.20 8.68
C PHE A 275 19.82 -5.62 8.71
N THR A 276 19.77 -6.33 7.56
CA THR A 276 20.42 -7.63 7.34
C THR A 276 21.27 -7.62 6.07
N PRO A 277 22.33 -6.77 6.01
CA PRO A 277 23.05 -6.44 4.77
C PRO A 277 23.79 -7.61 4.12
N ASP A 278 24.00 -8.69 4.84
CA ASP A 278 24.71 -9.88 4.35
C ASP A 278 23.73 -11.01 3.92
N LEU A 279 22.41 -10.80 4.04
CA LEU A 279 21.41 -11.83 3.73
C LEU A 279 21.05 -11.89 2.25
N TYR A 280 21.04 -10.75 1.57
CA TYR A 280 20.55 -10.64 0.21
C TYR A 280 21.65 -10.35 -0.80
N SER A 281 21.58 -10.98 -1.96
CA SER A 281 22.49 -10.80 -3.10
C SER A 281 21.93 -9.87 -4.18
N ALA A 282 20.62 -9.55 -4.13
CA ALA A 282 19.96 -8.59 -5.02
C ALA A 282 18.68 -8.04 -4.37
N ALA A 283 18.32 -6.81 -4.68
CA ALA A 283 17.09 -6.20 -4.17
C ALA A 283 16.42 -5.29 -5.22
N VAL A 284 15.09 -5.38 -5.31
CA VAL A 284 14.27 -4.53 -6.20
C VAL A 284 13.18 -3.85 -5.37
N ALA A 285 13.35 -2.56 -5.08
CA ALA A 285 12.44 -1.77 -4.26
C ALA A 285 11.53 -0.92 -5.15
N ILE A 286 10.22 -1.20 -5.14
CA ILE A 286 9.24 -0.54 -6.01
C ILE A 286 8.37 0.38 -5.16
N VAL A 287 8.31 1.68 -5.48
CA VAL A 287 7.55 2.72 -4.78
C VAL A 287 7.70 2.63 -3.25
N ALA A 288 8.96 2.58 -2.81
CA ALA A 288 9.35 2.17 -1.47
C ALA A 288 9.53 3.35 -0.52
N PRO A 289 8.88 3.38 0.66
CA PRO A 289 9.27 4.28 1.74
C PRO A 289 10.72 4.02 2.19
N SER A 290 11.53 5.04 2.27
CA SER A 290 12.90 4.95 2.78
C SER A 290 13.08 5.64 4.13
N ASN A 291 12.17 6.57 4.47
CA ASN A 291 12.17 7.33 5.70
C ASN A 291 10.75 7.50 6.25
N LEU A 292 10.48 6.92 7.42
CA LEU A 292 9.13 6.89 7.99
C LEU A 292 8.61 8.29 8.39
N LYS A 293 9.52 9.21 8.76
CA LYS A 293 9.15 10.60 9.06
C LYS A 293 8.62 11.29 7.80
N THR A 294 9.39 11.26 6.71
CA THR A 294 8.99 11.93 5.45
C THR A 294 7.79 11.27 4.79
N LEU A 295 7.61 9.95 4.98
CA LEU A 295 6.39 9.25 4.58
C LEU A 295 5.16 9.80 5.29
N LEU A 296 5.21 9.94 6.63
CA LEU A 296 4.07 10.46 7.41
C LEU A 296 3.81 11.94 7.18
N GLU A 297 4.84 12.72 6.86
CA GLU A 297 4.71 14.13 6.47
C GLU A 297 3.99 14.30 5.11
N SER A 298 4.10 13.31 4.22
CA SER A 298 3.52 13.32 2.88
C SER A 298 2.20 12.54 2.77
N ILE A 299 1.53 12.24 3.89
CA ILE A 299 0.22 11.57 3.87
C ILE A 299 -0.77 12.39 3.03
N PRO A 300 -1.39 11.78 1.99
CA PRO A 300 -2.32 12.49 1.13
C PRO A 300 -3.60 12.89 1.90
N PRO A 301 -4.26 14.00 1.51
CA PRO A 301 -5.43 14.53 2.22
C PRO A 301 -6.55 13.51 2.43
N TYR A 302 -6.76 12.59 1.50
CA TYR A 302 -7.79 11.56 1.63
C TYR A 302 -7.47 10.48 2.69
N TRP A 303 -6.25 10.47 3.29
CA TRP A 303 -5.85 9.63 4.43
C TRP A 303 -5.81 10.38 5.76
N GLU A 304 -6.16 11.67 5.77
CA GLU A 304 -6.10 12.48 6.99
C GLU A 304 -6.92 11.88 8.13
N ALA A 305 -8.13 11.37 7.84
CA ALA A 305 -8.99 10.74 8.83
C ALA A 305 -8.37 9.50 9.52
N VAL A 306 -7.39 8.87 8.89
CA VAL A 306 -6.69 7.69 9.44
C VAL A 306 -5.27 7.99 9.93
N ARG A 307 -4.83 9.25 9.91
CA ARG A 307 -3.50 9.68 10.39
C ARG A 307 -3.21 9.20 11.81
N VAL A 308 -4.18 9.28 12.71
CA VAL A 308 -4.06 8.80 14.09
C VAL A 308 -3.76 7.30 14.16
N VAL A 309 -4.25 6.52 13.20
CA VAL A 309 -3.98 5.07 13.12
C VAL A 309 -2.53 4.84 12.70
N PHE A 310 -2.01 5.64 11.76
CA PHE A 310 -0.58 5.59 11.39
C PHE A 310 0.31 5.91 12.59
N TYR A 311 0.00 6.99 13.33
CA TYR A 311 0.77 7.37 14.52
C TYR A 311 0.80 6.27 15.58
N LYS A 312 -0.35 5.63 15.81
CA LYS A 312 -0.44 4.50 16.76
C LYS A 312 0.36 3.28 16.33
N ARG A 313 0.46 3.05 15.01
CA ARG A 313 1.06 1.82 14.45
C ARG A 313 2.51 1.96 14.00
N MET A 314 2.97 3.18 13.78
CA MET A 314 4.30 3.48 13.24
C MET A 314 5.13 4.40 14.13
N GLY A 315 4.53 5.01 15.15
CA GLY A 315 5.12 6.03 16.02
C GLY A 315 4.54 7.43 15.72
N ASN A 316 4.54 8.27 16.74
CA ASN A 316 4.02 9.64 16.64
C ASN A 316 5.15 10.62 16.30
N PRO A 317 5.17 11.24 15.11
CA PRO A 317 6.22 12.19 14.71
C PRO A 317 6.25 13.48 15.56
N ASN A 318 5.20 13.74 16.35
CA ASN A 318 5.10 14.92 17.20
C ASN A 318 5.73 14.71 18.59
N THR A 319 6.34 13.56 18.85
CA THR A 319 7.04 13.26 20.09
C THR A 319 8.51 12.91 19.84
N PRO A 320 9.44 13.26 20.76
CA PRO A 320 10.86 12.88 20.62
C PRO A 320 11.07 11.37 20.49
N GLU A 321 10.33 10.57 21.26
CA GLU A 321 10.39 9.11 21.26
C GLU A 321 9.93 8.54 19.91
N GLY A 322 8.85 9.07 19.36
CA GLY A 322 8.32 8.66 18.05
C GLY A 322 9.26 9.04 16.90
N LEU A 323 9.88 10.22 16.96
CA LEU A 323 10.89 10.63 15.98
C LEU A 323 12.13 9.71 16.03
N GLU A 324 12.60 9.38 17.21
CA GLU A 324 13.75 8.47 17.37
C GLU A 324 13.38 7.03 16.92
N GLN A 325 12.17 6.57 17.21
CA GLN A 325 11.66 5.30 16.70
C GLN A 325 11.68 5.29 15.18
N MET A 326 11.12 6.32 14.53
CA MET A 326 11.10 6.43 13.07
C MET A 326 12.50 6.49 12.49
N ARG A 327 13.41 7.24 13.11
CA ARG A 327 14.82 7.30 12.68
C ARG A 327 15.45 5.91 12.71
N ARG A 328 15.27 5.16 13.78
CA ARG A 328 15.79 3.79 13.97
C ARG A 328 15.22 2.80 12.95
N GLN A 329 13.96 2.98 12.57
CA GLN A 329 13.23 2.09 11.68
C GLN A 329 13.30 2.53 10.20
N SER A 330 13.95 3.66 9.90
CA SER A 330 14.06 4.18 8.52
C SER A 330 15.34 3.66 7.85
N PRO A 331 15.21 2.93 6.72
CA PRO A 331 16.37 2.46 5.96
C PRO A 331 17.34 3.57 5.57
N LEU A 332 16.84 4.75 5.24
CA LEU A 332 17.67 5.91 4.89
C LEU A 332 18.66 6.30 6.00
N SER A 333 18.29 6.16 7.27
CA SER A 333 19.15 6.50 8.41
C SER A 333 20.42 5.65 8.50
N TYR A 334 20.45 4.53 7.79
CA TYR A 334 21.54 3.55 7.80
C TYR A 334 21.88 3.09 6.38
N ALA A 335 21.68 3.95 5.39
CA ALA A 335 21.97 3.66 3.99
C ALA A 335 23.44 3.26 3.75
N ASP A 336 24.34 3.71 4.63
CA ASP A 336 25.76 3.34 4.66
C ASP A 336 26.00 1.84 4.87
N ARG A 337 25.06 1.11 5.46
CA ARG A 337 25.16 -0.33 5.71
C ARG A 337 24.80 -1.18 4.48
N ILE A 338 24.15 -0.61 3.47
CA ILE A 338 23.72 -1.34 2.27
C ILE A 338 24.94 -1.84 1.50
N LYS A 339 25.03 -3.16 1.32
CA LYS A 339 26.06 -3.86 0.56
C LYS A 339 25.46 -4.63 -0.64
N THR A 340 24.14 -4.75 -0.70
CA THR A 340 23.40 -5.50 -1.70
C THR A 340 23.18 -4.65 -2.94
N PRO A 341 23.44 -5.13 -4.17
CA PRO A 341 23.00 -4.48 -5.39
C PRO A 341 21.51 -4.14 -5.34
N LEU A 342 21.16 -2.90 -5.64
CA LEU A 342 19.81 -2.38 -5.46
C LEU A 342 19.29 -1.74 -6.76
N MET A 343 18.06 -2.12 -7.14
CA MET A 343 17.25 -1.41 -8.12
C MET A 343 16.10 -0.71 -7.40
N VAL A 344 15.90 0.56 -7.69
CA VAL A 344 14.79 1.38 -7.19
C VAL A 344 13.88 1.76 -8.33
N VAL A 345 12.57 1.65 -8.14
CA VAL A 345 11.55 1.93 -9.16
C VAL A 345 10.50 2.88 -8.56
N GLN A 346 10.20 3.97 -9.27
CA GLN A 346 9.30 5.01 -8.76
C GLN A 346 8.39 5.59 -9.85
N GLY A 347 7.11 5.76 -9.53
CA GLY A 347 6.20 6.62 -10.31
C GLY A 347 6.36 8.08 -9.88
N ALA A 348 6.58 8.99 -10.82
CA ALA A 348 6.85 10.40 -10.49
C ALA A 348 5.66 11.11 -9.83
N ASN A 349 4.43 10.64 -10.11
CA ASN A 349 3.18 11.21 -9.59
C ASN A 349 2.57 10.37 -8.47
N ASP A 350 3.38 9.62 -7.73
CA ASP A 350 2.89 8.78 -6.64
C ASP A 350 2.37 9.64 -5.47
N PRO A 351 1.05 9.60 -5.17
CA PRO A 351 0.47 10.38 -4.10
C PRO A 351 0.57 9.72 -2.72
N ARG A 352 0.97 8.44 -2.65
CA ARG A 352 1.03 7.65 -1.40
C ARG A 352 2.44 7.55 -0.86
N VAL A 353 3.38 7.24 -1.74
CA VAL A 353 4.82 7.19 -1.45
C VAL A 353 5.50 8.16 -2.40
N ASN A 354 5.66 9.39 -1.93
CA ASN A 354 6.20 10.48 -2.73
C ASN A 354 7.55 10.10 -3.34
N LYS A 355 7.80 10.54 -4.59
CA LYS A 355 9.06 10.33 -5.31
C LYS A 355 10.29 10.68 -4.46
N ARG A 356 10.15 11.63 -3.53
CA ARG A 356 11.18 11.99 -2.55
C ARG A 356 11.72 10.79 -1.79
N GLU A 357 10.89 9.79 -1.47
CA GLU A 357 11.32 8.58 -0.76
C GLU A 357 12.37 7.79 -1.54
N SER A 358 12.19 7.65 -2.84
CA SER A 358 13.16 7.02 -3.73
C SER A 358 14.38 7.90 -4.00
N ASP A 359 14.16 9.20 -4.25
CA ASP A 359 15.27 10.14 -4.51
C ASP A 359 16.27 10.20 -3.36
N GLN A 360 15.79 10.25 -2.11
CA GLN A 360 16.69 10.40 -0.95
C GLN A 360 17.55 9.15 -0.71
N ILE A 361 17.04 7.93 -0.90
CA ILE A 361 17.84 6.72 -0.75
C ILE A 361 18.82 6.55 -1.93
N VAL A 362 18.39 6.85 -3.14
CA VAL A 362 19.25 6.82 -4.34
C VAL A 362 20.39 7.83 -4.22
N ALA A 363 20.10 9.06 -3.83
CA ALA A 363 21.13 10.09 -3.61
C ALA A 363 22.12 9.70 -2.50
N ALA A 364 21.64 9.12 -1.39
CA ALA A 364 22.49 8.65 -0.32
C ALA A 364 23.46 7.54 -0.77
N LEU A 365 23.02 6.65 -1.65
CA LEU A 365 23.88 5.61 -2.23
C LEU A 365 24.82 6.18 -3.28
N ALA A 366 24.34 7.05 -4.18
CA ALA A 366 25.14 7.68 -5.22
C ALA A 366 26.28 8.54 -4.62
N SER A 367 26.04 9.25 -3.53
CA SER A 367 27.05 10.09 -2.86
C SER A 367 28.26 9.29 -2.32
N ARG A 368 28.08 7.99 -2.04
CA ARG A 368 29.18 7.08 -1.68
C ARG A 368 29.70 6.27 -2.87
N ASN A 369 29.32 6.62 -4.10
CA ASN A 369 29.61 5.86 -5.33
C ASN A 369 29.15 4.38 -5.24
N TYR A 370 28.08 4.11 -4.48
CA TYR A 370 27.51 2.78 -4.42
C TYR A 370 26.61 2.54 -5.65
N PRO A 371 26.73 1.38 -6.32
CA PRO A 371 25.96 1.11 -7.53
C PRO A 371 24.48 0.91 -7.17
N VAL A 372 23.62 1.74 -7.76
CA VAL A 372 22.17 1.64 -7.68
C VAL A 372 21.58 1.87 -9.06
N GLU A 373 20.61 1.05 -9.47
CA GLU A 373 19.82 1.29 -10.68
C GLU A 373 18.54 2.04 -10.31
N TYR A 374 18.17 3.06 -11.08
CA TYR A 374 17.00 3.88 -10.78
C TYR A 374 16.10 4.06 -11.98
N LEU A 375 14.83 3.66 -11.86
CA LEU A 375 13.79 3.84 -12.87
C LEU A 375 12.72 4.80 -12.36
N VAL A 376 12.41 5.85 -13.14
CA VAL A 376 11.34 6.80 -12.82
C VAL A 376 10.44 6.97 -14.04
N ALA A 377 9.17 6.57 -13.91
CA ALA A 377 8.18 6.81 -14.95
C ALA A 377 7.43 8.13 -14.67
N PRO A 378 7.55 9.15 -15.55
CA PRO A 378 6.97 10.48 -15.31
C PRO A 378 5.44 10.51 -15.36
N ASP A 379 4.83 9.49 -15.94
CA ASP A 379 3.40 9.34 -16.18
C ASP A 379 2.74 8.24 -15.32
N GLU A 380 3.44 7.77 -14.27
CA GLU A 380 2.94 6.77 -13.33
C GLU A 380 2.77 7.32 -11.92
N GLY A 381 1.84 6.69 -11.19
CA GLY A 381 1.55 6.92 -9.78
C GLY A 381 2.11 5.83 -8.87
N HIS A 382 1.25 5.30 -7.98
CA HIS A 382 1.63 4.25 -7.01
C HIS A 382 1.70 2.87 -7.68
N GLY A 383 2.73 2.66 -8.47
CA GLY A 383 2.99 1.47 -9.28
C GLY A 383 2.96 1.77 -10.78
N PHE A 384 3.42 0.80 -11.58
CA PHE A 384 3.49 0.92 -13.04
C PHE A 384 2.27 0.23 -13.68
N ALA A 385 1.23 1.01 -13.93
CA ALA A 385 -0.05 0.53 -14.46
C ALA A 385 -0.10 0.52 -15.99
N ARG A 386 0.61 1.45 -16.65
CA ARG A 386 0.66 1.52 -18.11
C ARG A 386 1.44 0.33 -18.67
N PRO A 387 0.90 -0.39 -19.68
CA PRO A 387 1.51 -1.63 -20.16
C PRO A 387 2.98 -1.49 -20.56
N VAL A 388 3.35 -0.44 -21.30
CA VAL A 388 4.74 -0.23 -21.75
C VAL A 388 5.69 0.04 -20.58
N ASN A 389 5.25 0.82 -19.58
CA ASN A 389 6.02 1.08 -18.37
C ASN A 389 6.21 -0.19 -17.55
N ASN A 390 5.12 -0.96 -17.36
CA ASN A 390 5.17 -2.22 -16.64
C ASN A 390 6.11 -3.22 -17.33
N MET A 391 6.03 -3.35 -18.65
CA MET A 391 6.93 -4.21 -19.42
C MET A 391 8.39 -3.77 -19.32
N ALA A 392 8.67 -2.47 -19.38
CA ALA A 392 10.03 -1.93 -19.24
C ALA A 392 10.60 -2.21 -17.83
N MET A 393 9.80 -1.98 -16.79
CA MET A 393 10.17 -2.29 -15.40
C MET A 393 10.49 -3.79 -15.22
N ILE A 394 9.60 -4.66 -15.69
CA ILE A 394 9.76 -6.12 -15.56
C ILE A 394 11.00 -6.60 -16.33
N ALA A 395 11.24 -6.08 -17.54
CA ALA A 395 12.41 -6.43 -18.33
C ALA A 395 13.73 -5.98 -17.66
N ALA A 396 13.73 -4.81 -17.01
CA ALA A 396 14.87 -4.38 -16.20
C ALA A 396 15.07 -5.26 -14.97
N ALA A 397 13.99 -5.53 -14.22
CA ALA A 397 14.05 -6.33 -13.01
C ALA A 397 14.52 -7.76 -13.26
N GLU A 398 14.06 -8.44 -14.34
CA GLU A 398 14.51 -9.79 -14.64
C GLU A 398 15.99 -9.86 -15.01
N ARG A 399 16.50 -8.88 -15.77
CA ARG A 399 17.93 -8.79 -16.10
C ARG A 399 18.76 -8.52 -14.85
N PHE A 400 18.32 -7.60 -14.02
CA PHE A 400 18.96 -7.28 -12.75
C PHE A 400 19.05 -8.51 -11.83
N LEU A 401 17.94 -9.20 -11.62
CA LEU A 401 17.90 -10.41 -10.79
C LEU A 401 18.77 -11.53 -11.39
N ALA A 402 18.71 -11.77 -12.71
CA ALA A 402 19.52 -12.77 -13.37
C ALA A 402 21.02 -12.51 -13.24
N LYS A 403 21.44 -11.24 -13.35
CA LYS A 403 22.83 -10.83 -13.17
C LYS A 403 23.39 -11.18 -11.79
N HIS A 404 22.58 -11.05 -10.74
CA HIS A 404 23.04 -11.18 -9.35
C HIS A 404 22.70 -12.51 -8.69
N LEU A 405 21.62 -13.17 -9.12
CA LEU A 405 21.15 -14.44 -8.53
C LEU A 405 21.32 -15.64 -9.47
N GLY A 406 21.69 -15.40 -10.73
CA GLY A 406 21.51 -16.39 -11.78
C GLY A 406 20.02 -16.55 -12.11
N GLY A 407 19.67 -17.36 -13.06
CA GLY A 407 18.30 -17.50 -13.53
C GLY A 407 18.16 -17.03 -14.96
N ARG A 408 16.94 -17.04 -15.47
CA ARG A 408 16.66 -16.73 -16.87
C ARG A 408 16.13 -15.30 -16.99
N PHE A 409 16.36 -14.70 -18.13
CA PHE A 409 15.73 -13.45 -18.54
C PHE A 409 15.48 -13.50 -20.05
N GLN A 410 14.58 -12.67 -20.53
CA GLN A 410 14.34 -12.51 -21.96
C GLN A 410 15.39 -11.56 -22.54
N GLU A 411 16.18 -12.04 -23.49
CA GLU A 411 17.29 -11.27 -24.08
C GLU A 411 16.79 -10.10 -24.95
N SER A 412 15.70 -10.30 -25.68
CA SER A 412 15.13 -9.30 -26.58
C SER A 412 13.94 -8.57 -25.96
N MET A 413 13.79 -7.31 -26.32
CA MET A 413 12.62 -6.47 -26.04
C MET A 413 12.02 -5.98 -27.36
N THR A 414 10.73 -5.63 -27.35
CA THR A 414 10.20 -4.86 -28.47
C THR A 414 10.87 -3.47 -28.52
N PRO A 415 11.02 -2.86 -29.71
CA PRO A 415 11.61 -1.53 -29.82
C PRO A 415 10.95 -0.48 -28.92
N GLU A 416 9.62 -0.55 -28.76
CA GLU A 416 8.84 0.31 -27.88
C GLU A 416 9.25 0.17 -26.41
N VAL A 417 9.35 -1.06 -25.91
CA VAL A 417 9.76 -1.35 -24.53
C VAL A 417 11.21 -0.93 -24.29
N ALA A 418 12.11 -1.22 -25.24
CA ALA A 418 13.52 -0.83 -25.14
C ALA A 418 13.68 0.69 -25.09
N LYS A 419 12.97 1.42 -25.98
CA LYS A 419 12.96 2.89 -25.97
C LYS A 419 12.43 3.42 -24.64
N ARG A 420 11.30 2.87 -24.16
CA ARG A 420 10.71 3.31 -22.89
C ARG A 420 11.62 3.06 -21.71
N LEU A 421 12.29 1.92 -21.65
CA LEU A 421 13.27 1.64 -20.60
C LEU A 421 14.39 2.68 -20.57
N MET A 422 14.92 3.08 -21.71
CA MET A 422 15.92 4.15 -21.78
C MET A 422 15.37 5.48 -21.26
N GLU A 423 14.14 5.85 -21.62
CA GLU A 423 13.49 7.11 -21.20
C GLU A 423 13.27 7.19 -19.69
N ILE A 424 12.93 6.07 -19.04
CA ILE A 424 12.64 6.04 -17.59
C ILE A 424 13.86 5.70 -16.73
N THR A 425 15.00 5.35 -17.34
CA THR A 425 16.26 5.12 -16.62
C THR A 425 16.89 6.46 -16.24
N VAL A 426 17.15 6.64 -14.96
CA VAL A 426 17.72 7.86 -14.39
C VAL A 426 19.16 7.59 -13.95
N ASP A 427 20.11 8.47 -14.32
CA ASP A 427 21.46 8.42 -13.76
C ASP A 427 21.40 8.80 -12.26
N PRO A 428 21.73 7.87 -11.33
CA PRO A 428 21.68 8.14 -9.90
C PRO A 428 22.51 9.33 -9.45
N LYS A 429 23.58 9.68 -10.17
CA LYS A 429 24.46 10.82 -9.86
C LYS A 429 23.77 12.17 -10.10
N THR A 430 22.73 12.20 -10.91
CA THR A 430 21.94 13.42 -11.18
C THR A 430 20.87 13.65 -10.13
N VAL A 431 20.56 12.62 -9.32
CA VAL A 431 19.54 12.70 -8.27
C VAL A 431 20.09 13.52 -7.12
N LYS A 432 19.52 14.69 -6.94
CA LYS A 432 19.78 15.49 -5.75
C LYS A 432 18.96 14.88 -4.62
N SER A 433 19.60 14.55 -3.50
CA SER A 433 18.87 14.44 -2.25
C SER A 433 18.02 15.69 -2.18
N ALA A 434 16.70 15.55 -2.06
CA ALA A 434 15.95 16.61 -1.42
C ALA A 434 16.63 16.74 -0.05
N SER A 435 17.62 17.61 0.04
CA SER A 435 18.10 18.07 1.32
C SER A 435 16.81 18.26 2.11
N SER A 436 16.73 17.70 3.32
CA SER A 436 15.90 18.36 4.31
C SER A 436 16.06 19.83 3.94
N ASN A 437 15.01 20.45 3.41
CA ASN A 437 14.99 21.88 3.33
C ASN A 437 14.92 22.38 4.78
N THR A 438 16.00 22.21 5.52
CA THR A 438 16.62 23.31 6.18
C THR A 438 17.12 24.14 5.00
N ASN A 439 16.23 24.92 4.39
CA ASN A 439 16.64 26.06 3.61
C ASN A 439 17.51 26.84 4.56
N THR A 440 18.85 26.66 4.45
CA THR A 440 19.84 27.50 5.13
C THR A 440 19.90 28.89 4.47
N ALA A 441 19.10 29.13 3.42
CA ALA A 441 18.70 30.47 3.09
C ALA A 441 17.89 31.01 4.28
N PRO A 442 18.28 32.11 4.88
CA PRO A 442 17.50 32.72 5.95
C PRO A 442 16.04 32.84 5.47
N ALA A 443 15.11 32.43 6.33
CA ALA A 443 13.69 32.55 6.03
C ALA A 443 13.38 33.98 5.64
N VAL A 444 12.59 34.16 4.58
CA VAL A 444 12.16 35.51 4.19
C VAL A 444 11.49 36.17 5.40
N ASN A 445 11.74 37.43 5.63
CA ASN A 445 11.12 38.13 6.74
C ASN A 445 9.70 38.53 6.35
N LEU A 446 8.72 37.84 6.95
CA LEU A 446 7.30 38.08 6.76
C LEU A 446 6.75 39.14 7.70
N SER A 447 7.50 39.60 8.72
CA SER A 447 7.02 40.59 9.69
C SER A 447 6.61 41.90 9.02
N GLY A 448 5.51 42.46 9.45
CA GLY A 448 4.96 43.71 8.93
C GLY A 448 3.50 43.59 8.50
N LYS A 449 3.00 44.66 7.90
CA LYS A 449 1.62 44.75 7.40
C LYS A 449 1.55 44.37 5.94
N TRP A 450 0.52 43.61 5.58
CA TRP A 450 0.32 43.06 4.25
C TRP A 450 -1.12 43.24 3.79
N LEU A 451 -1.29 43.53 2.49
CA LEU A 451 -2.59 43.56 1.80
C LEU A 451 -2.73 42.31 0.94
N PHE A 452 -3.55 41.38 1.36
CA PHE A 452 -3.90 40.19 0.61
C PHE A 452 -5.12 40.49 -0.25
N THR A 453 -5.03 40.17 -1.54
CA THR A 453 -6.12 40.31 -2.50
C THR A 453 -6.59 38.94 -2.93
N ILE A 454 -7.88 38.65 -2.78
CA ILE A 454 -8.55 37.43 -3.24
C ILE A 454 -9.71 37.82 -4.16
N ASN A 455 -10.01 36.92 -5.12
CA ASN A 455 -11.19 37.06 -5.97
C ASN A 455 -12.19 35.95 -5.60
N ALA A 456 -13.33 36.31 -5.08
CA ALA A 456 -14.41 35.42 -4.71
C ALA A 456 -15.76 35.94 -5.23
N GLY A 457 -16.58 35.10 -5.83
CA GLY A 457 -17.90 35.50 -6.34
C GLY A 457 -17.88 36.56 -7.44
N GLY A 458 -16.75 36.75 -8.13
CA GLY A 458 -16.58 37.78 -9.16
C GLY A 458 -16.23 39.16 -8.62
N GLN A 459 -15.99 39.27 -7.32
CA GLN A 459 -15.55 40.50 -6.64
C GLN A 459 -14.16 40.33 -6.05
N SER A 460 -13.39 41.41 -5.99
CA SER A 460 -12.07 41.47 -5.35
C SER A 460 -12.22 41.92 -3.90
N HIS A 461 -11.71 41.11 -2.98
CA HIS A 461 -11.71 41.41 -1.55
C HIS A 461 -10.29 41.63 -1.06
N VAL A 462 -10.10 42.58 -0.17
CA VAL A 462 -8.80 42.90 0.45
C VAL A 462 -8.85 42.52 1.93
N ILE A 463 -7.83 41.73 2.34
CA ILE A 463 -7.63 41.35 3.75
C ILE A 463 -6.32 41.97 4.20
N ARG A 464 -6.36 42.77 5.26
CA ARG A 464 -5.15 43.27 5.92
C ARG A 464 -4.67 42.26 6.92
N ILE A 465 -3.39 41.89 6.84
CA ILE A 465 -2.79 40.97 7.80
C ILE A 465 -1.51 41.57 8.34
N GLU A 466 -1.45 41.69 9.67
CA GLU A 466 -0.22 42.08 10.38
C GLU A 466 0.47 40.81 10.90
N ILE A 467 1.70 40.56 10.44
CA ILE A 467 2.48 39.37 10.76
C ILE A 467 3.64 39.72 11.69
N THR A 468 3.83 38.90 12.71
CA THR A 468 5.02 38.90 13.58
C THR A 468 5.74 37.57 13.45
N GLN A 469 6.96 37.58 12.92
CA GLN A 469 7.80 36.42 12.73
C GLN A 469 8.87 36.29 13.81
N ASN A 470 9.05 35.09 14.32
CA ASN A 470 10.14 34.72 15.23
C ASN A 470 10.87 33.48 14.69
N GLY A 471 12.03 33.70 14.07
CA GLY A 471 12.75 32.63 13.37
C GLY A 471 11.95 32.02 12.22
N ASN A 472 11.68 30.73 12.28
CA ASN A 472 10.93 30.00 11.27
C ASN A 472 9.43 29.87 11.59
N THR A 473 8.93 30.57 12.61
CA THR A 473 7.51 30.60 12.97
C THR A 473 6.96 32.02 12.92
N PHE A 474 5.68 32.16 12.68
CA PHE A 474 5.02 33.45 12.69
C PHE A 474 3.58 33.37 13.20
N THR A 475 3.11 34.45 13.73
CA THR A 475 1.71 34.71 14.12
C THR A 475 1.22 35.99 13.46
N GLY A 476 -0.06 36.26 13.51
CA GLY A 476 -0.59 37.50 12.93
C GLY A 476 -2.06 37.74 13.27
N LYS A 477 -2.52 38.93 12.91
CA LYS A 477 -3.93 39.31 12.99
C LYS A 477 -4.42 39.76 11.63
N SER A 478 -5.62 39.35 11.27
CA SER A 478 -6.26 39.77 10.01
C SER A 478 -7.51 40.61 10.27
N GLU A 479 -7.77 41.55 9.38
CA GLU A 479 -8.96 42.40 9.36
C GLU A 479 -9.44 42.57 7.91
N SER A 480 -10.74 42.43 7.69
CA SER A 480 -11.39 42.65 6.40
C SER A 480 -12.85 43.01 6.57
N GLU A 481 -13.53 43.39 5.49
CA GLU A 481 -14.98 43.62 5.48
C GLU A 481 -15.78 42.35 5.84
N LEU A 482 -15.20 41.17 5.71
CA LEU A 482 -15.83 39.87 5.99
C LEU A 482 -15.72 39.47 7.46
N GLY A 483 -14.77 40.08 8.22
CA GLY A 483 -14.52 39.75 9.61
C GLY A 483 -13.07 39.91 10.01
N THR A 484 -12.74 39.43 11.21
CA THR A 484 -11.39 39.42 11.78
C THR A 484 -10.86 38.03 11.92
N GLY A 485 -9.54 37.86 12.10
CA GLY A 485 -8.94 36.56 12.34
C GLY A 485 -7.56 36.61 12.96
N THR A 486 -7.08 35.45 13.37
CA THR A 486 -5.74 35.25 13.94
C THR A 486 -5.00 34.19 13.19
N ILE A 487 -3.74 34.44 12.81
CA ILE A 487 -2.85 33.42 12.28
C ILE A 487 -2.28 32.63 13.45
N VAL A 488 -2.52 31.31 13.41
CA VAL A 488 -1.97 30.31 14.30
C VAL A 488 -1.13 29.31 13.50
N ASP A 489 -0.16 28.64 14.14
CA ASP A 489 0.70 27.64 13.50
C ASP A 489 1.44 28.12 12.23
N GLY A 490 1.77 29.41 12.14
CA GLY A 490 2.53 29.94 11.01
C GLY A 490 3.97 29.40 10.98
N LYS A 491 4.38 28.86 9.84
CA LYS A 491 5.73 28.32 9.58
C LYS A 491 6.26 28.86 8.27
N VAL A 492 7.54 29.25 8.26
CA VAL A 492 8.24 29.71 7.06
C VAL A 492 9.54 28.96 6.88
N ALA A 493 9.81 28.50 5.67
CA ALA A 493 11.03 27.77 5.29
C ALA A 493 11.57 28.32 3.97
N GLY A 494 12.64 29.09 4.03
CA GLY A 494 13.13 29.85 2.88
C GLY A 494 12.10 30.86 2.41
N ARG A 495 11.53 30.66 1.23
CA ARG A 495 10.47 31.53 0.65
C ARG A 495 9.07 30.96 0.87
N ASP A 496 8.93 29.69 1.22
CA ASP A 496 7.62 29.05 1.35
C ASP A 496 7.09 29.16 2.78
N PHE A 497 5.78 29.38 2.91
CA PHE A 497 5.13 29.48 4.20
C PHE A 497 3.79 28.76 4.23
N THR A 498 3.41 28.32 5.43
CA THR A 498 2.11 27.72 5.73
C THR A 498 1.60 28.25 7.05
N ALA A 499 0.28 28.41 7.18
CA ALA A 499 -0.37 28.83 8.42
C ALA A 499 -1.82 28.35 8.48
N ILE A 500 -2.44 28.50 9.66
CA ILE A 500 -3.88 28.41 9.82
C ILE A 500 -4.37 29.83 10.20
N LEU A 501 -5.25 30.38 9.39
CA LEU A 501 -5.99 31.60 9.72
C LEU A 501 -7.32 31.18 10.35
N ARG A 502 -7.45 31.41 11.64
CA ARG A 502 -8.71 31.27 12.38
C ARG A 502 -9.51 32.54 12.24
N ALA A 503 -10.48 32.53 11.34
CA ALA A 503 -11.30 33.71 11.00
C ALA A 503 -12.67 33.65 11.68
N GLU A 504 -13.11 34.80 12.15
CA GLU A 504 -14.50 35.03 12.62
C GLU A 504 -15.27 35.72 11.53
N ILE A 505 -16.16 34.98 10.84
CA ILE A 505 -16.97 35.47 9.74
C ILE A 505 -18.45 35.30 10.10
N GLN A 506 -19.21 36.40 10.17
CA GLN A 506 -20.63 36.38 10.49
C GLN A 506 -20.99 35.63 11.79
N GLY A 507 -20.11 35.72 12.81
CA GLY A 507 -20.30 35.04 14.10
C GLY A 507 -19.96 33.55 14.12
N GLN A 508 -19.36 33.03 13.06
CA GLN A 508 -18.83 31.66 13.00
C GLN A 508 -17.30 31.66 12.94
N THR A 509 -16.67 30.79 13.69
CA THR A 509 -15.22 30.59 13.62
C THR A 509 -14.89 29.54 12.57
N ILE A 510 -14.04 29.89 11.59
CA ILE A 510 -13.63 29.04 10.49
C ILE A 510 -12.10 28.98 10.47
N ASP A 511 -11.54 27.77 10.49
CA ASP A 511 -10.10 27.56 10.26
C ASP A 511 -9.83 27.44 8.75
N ILE A 512 -8.96 28.32 8.25
CA ILE A 512 -8.58 28.44 6.84
C ILE A 512 -7.09 28.13 6.73
N THR A 513 -6.72 27.13 5.98
CA THR A 513 -5.32 26.85 5.65
C THR A 513 -4.81 27.92 4.69
N VAL A 514 -3.65 28.47 4.99
CA VAL A 514 -2.95 29.47 4.16
C VAL A 514 -1.61 28.86 3.76
N GLU A 515 -1.36 28.76 2.47
CA GLU A 515 -0.08 28.30 1.96
C GLU A 515 0.37 29.16 0.79
N GLY A 516 1.67 29.39 0.68
CA GLY A 516 2.20 30.22 -0.40
C GLY A 516 3.71 30.41 -0.36
N SER A 517 4.18 31.27 -1.24
CA SER A 517 5.56 31.72 -1.30
C SER A 517 5.66 33.23 -1.21
N ALA A 518 6.72 33.72 -0.56
CA ALA A 518 6.98 35.13 -0.32
C ALA A 518 8.31 35.54 -0.93
N GLU A 519 8.34 36.77 -1.43
CA GLU A 519 9.52 37.56 -1.73
C GLU A 519 9.58 38.74 -0.75
N THR A 520 10.53 39.66 -0.93
CA THR A 520 10.72 40.77 0.02
C THR A 520 9.45 41.61 0.21
N ASP A 521 8.72 41.89 -0.86
CA ASP A 521 7.57 42.83 -0.84
C ASP A 521 6.30 42.24 -1.47
N SER A 522 6.29 40.96 -1.79
CA SER A 522 5.14 40.27 -2.38
C SER A 522 4.98 38.84 -1.89
N MET A 523 3.73 38.38 -1.84
CA MET A 523 3.37 36.98 -1.59
C MET A 523 2.34 36.51 -2.61
N LYS A 524 2.34 35.21 -2.86
CA LYS A 524 1.30 34.53 -3.63
C LYS A 524 1.02 33.15 -3.04
N GLY A 525 -0.22 32.71 -3.13
CA GLY A 525 -0.60 31.41 -2.57
C GLY A 525 -2.10 31.20 -2.64
N GLN A 526 -2.61 30.39 -1.72
CA GLN A 526 -4.03 30.09 -1.65
C GLN A 526 -4.53 30.02 -0.20
N PHE A 527 -5.79 30.41 -0.02
CA PHE A 527 -6.60 30.11 1.15
C PHE A 527 -7.45 28.88 0.84
N SER A 528 -7.54 27.92 1.76
CA SER A 528 -8.34 26.72 1.55
C SER A 528 -9.07 26.27 2.81
N SER A 529 -10.36 25.97 2.68
CA SER A 529 -11.16 25.30 3.70
C SER A 529 -12.39 24.64 3.08
N PRO A 530 -13.04 23.69 3.76
CA PRO A 530 -14.30 23.10 3.27
C PRO A 530 -15.43 24.12 3.04
N ALA A 531 -15.40 25.25 3.74
CA ALA A 531 -16.43 26.29 3.66
C ALA A 531 -16.26 27.25 2.47
N ILE A 532 -15.00 27.52 2.06
CA ILE A 532 -14.71 28.51 1.01
C ILE A 532 -14.07 27.92 -0.25
N GLY A 533 -13.75 26.61 -0.24
CA GLY A 533 -12.96 25.99 -1.30
C GLY A 533 -11.52 26.51 -1.34
N ASN A 534 -10.92 26.51 -2.53
CA ASN A 534 -9.56 27.02 -2.78
C ASN A 534 -9.65 28.41 -3.43
N LEU A 535 -9.14 29.42 -2.75
CA LEU A 535 -9.13 30.81 -3.21
C LEU A 535 -7.67 31.28 -3.38
N PRO A 536 -7.17 31.48 -4.58
CA PRO A 536 -5.85 32.03 -4.80
C PRO A 536 -5.77 33.47 -4.34
N PHE A 537 -4.62 33.86 -3.77
CA PHE A 537 -4.32 35.23 -3.38
C PHE A 537 -3.00 35.74 -3.94
N THR A 538 -2.90 37.04 -4.04
CA THR A 538 -1.65 37.79 -4.11
C THR A 538 -1.60 38.76 -2.94
N ALA A 539 -0.41 39.07 -2.43
CA ALA A 539 -0.26 40.05 -1.38
C ALA A 539 0.94 40.99 -1.64
N SER A 540 0.82 42.20 -1.20
CA SER A 540 1.88 43.23 -1.20
C SER A 540 2.02 43.84 0.19
N ARG A 541 3.20 44.44 0.47
CA ARG A 541 3.37 45.19 1.72
C ARG A 541 2.45 46.40 1.76
N ASP A 542 1.85 46.61 2.94
CA ASP A 542 1.07 47.80 3.28
C ASP A 542 2.04 48.78 3.94
N ASN A 543 2.61 49.72 3.11
CA ASN A 543 3.61 50.71 3.54
C ASN A 543 2.97 51.90 4.26
#